data_559bb7cdcf9d46f60903c2701543a04d
#
_entry.id   559bb7cdcf9d46f60903c2701543a04d
#
_cell.length_a   1.000
_cell.length_b   1.000
_cell.length_c   1.000
_cell.angle_alpha   90.00
_cell.angle_beta   90.00
_cell.angle_gamma   90.00
#
_symmetry.space_group_name_H-M   'P 1'
#
loop_
_entity.id
_entity.type
_entity.pdbx_description
1 polymer ?
#
loop_
_entity_poly.entity_id
_entity_poly.type
_entity_poly.pdbx_seq_one_letter_code
_entity_poly.pdbx_strand_id
1 'polypeptide(L)'
;MGEVLGRTPSAVAMKLVNFASFDPAHRERNVKGLANAGKGDRAIWDEFHSDWEGLTFESEQAWERLMGTVRTEETEREEDDRPAVTEGERTVRVRLVQRFFREAVLSSYGYSCCICELNLAEMLNASHIIPWSKDEKKRADPRNGLSLCALHDRAFDRGLITMDEKYRVVVAGRVKTENVSELHEVGLLKIEGRRIVLPERFRPDAEALEYHREKVFAG
;
A
#
# COMPACT_ATOMS: atom_id res chain seq x y z
N MET A 1 11.12 -19.03 -1.04
CA MET A 1 11.59 -18.24 0.16
C MET A 1 12.39 -19.10 1.14
N GLY A 2 11.92 -20.26 1.60
CA GLY A 2 12.68 -21.10 2.56
C GLY A 2 14.07 -21.48 2.09
N GLU A 3 14.21 -21.94 0.84
CA GLU A 3 15.50 -22.32 0.25
C GLU A 3 16.50 -21.16 0.22
N VAL A 4 16.05 -19.97 -0.20
CA VAL A 4 16.89 -18.76 -0.26
C VAL A 4 17.38 -18.36 1.14
N LEU A 5 16.53 -18.51 2.16
CA LEU A 5 16.87 -18.20 3.55
C LEU A 5 17.64 -19.33 4.26
N GLY A 6 17.91 -20.47 3.61
CA GLY A 6 18.47 -21.66 4.26
C GLY A 6 17.60 -22.17 5.42
N ARG A 7 16.27 -21.99 5.34
CA ARG A 7 15.30 -22.36 6.37
C ARG A 7 14.22 -23.27 5.82
N THR A 8 13.65 -24.11 6.67
CA THR A 8 12.51 -24.94 6.30
C THR A 8 11.26 -24.06 6.07
N PRO A 9 10.33 -24.46 5.18
CA PRO A 9 9.08 -23.74 4.97
C PRO A 9 8.29 -23.50 6.26
N SER A 10 8.27 -24.48 7.17
CA SER A 10 7.60 -24.37 8.47
C SER A 10 8.27 -23.35 9.39
N ALA A 11 9.61 -23.23 9.38
CA ALA A 11 10.31 -22.22 10.15
C ALA A 11 10.00 -20.79 9.65
N VAL A 12 9.91 -20.62 8.32
CA VAL A 12 9.49 -19.34 7.72
C VAL A 12 8.04 -19.02 8.08
N ALA A 13 7.14 -20.01 7.94
CA ALA A 13 5.73 -19.82 8.29
C ALA A 13 5.55 -19.42 9.78
N MET A 14 6.30 -20.09 10.69
CA MET A 14 6.27 -19.76 12.12
C MET A 14 6.74 -18.33 12.39
N LYS A 15 7.78 -17.87 11.68
CA LYS A 15 8.27 -16.50 11.78
C LYS A 15 7.23 -15.49 11.32
N LEU A 16 6.55 -15.75 10.21
CA LEU A 16 5.45 -14.89 9.71
C LEU A 16 4.28 -14.83 10.69
N VAL A 17 3.94 -15.95 11.34
CA VAL A 17 2.90 -16.00 12.40
C VAL A 17 3.31 -15.17 13.61
N ASN A 18 4.61 -15.16 13.99
CA ASN A 18 5.11 -14.29 15.06
C ASN A 18 4.87 -12.81 14.73
N PHE A 19 5.24 -12.37 13.53
CA PHE A 19 4.99 -10.99 13.10
C PHE A 19 3.49 -10.67 13.05
N ALA A 20 2.67 -11.58 12.50
CA ALA A 20 1.22 -11.41 12.47
C ALA A 20 0.60 -11.25 13.87
N SER A 21 1.20 -11.82 14.92
CA SER A 21 0.72 -11.67 16.30
C SER A 21 0.86 -10.25 16.85
N PHE A 22 1.70 -9.42 16.26
CA PHE A 22 1.88 -8.02 16.64
C PHE A 22 0.89 -7.08 15.94
N ASP A 23 0.30 -7.52 14.82
CA ASP A 23 -0.61 -6.72 14.01
C ASP A 23 -1.90 -6.38 14.79
N PRO A 24 -2.20 -5.08 15.01
CA PRO A 24 -3.42 -4.66 15.68
C PRO A 24 -4.69 -5.18 15.02
N ALA A 25 -4.72 -5.26 13.68
CA ALA A 25 -5.88 -5.76 12.94
C ALA A 25 -6.20 -7.23 13.25
N HIS A 26 -5.19 -8.06 13.54
CA HIS A 26 -5.41 -9.42 14.00
C HIS A 26 -5.98 -9.49 15.42
N ARG A 27 -5.52 -8.58 16.29
CA ARG A 27 -6.01 -8.48 17.67
C ARG A 27 -7.48 -8.06 17.72
N GLU A 28 -7.89 -7.09 16.92
CA GLU A 28 -9.29 -6.66 16.78
C GLU A 28 -10.22 -7.79 16.32
N ARG A 29 -9.69 -8.70 15.50
CA ARG A 29 -10.42 -9.89 14.99
C ARG A 29 -10.35 -11.08 15.93
N ASN A 30 -9.81 -10.93 17.15
CA ASN A 30 -9.58 -12.01 18.12
C ASN A 30 -8.72 -13.18 17.57
N VAL A 31 -7.90 -12.94 16.58
CA VAL A 31 -6.95 -13.93 16.07
C VAL A 31 -5.77 -14.00 17.04
N LYS A 32 -5.69 -15.10 17.80
CA LYS A 32 -4.58 -15.33 18.72
C LYS A 32 -3.35 -15.79 17.92
N GLY A 33 -2.29 -14.99 17.95
CA GLY A 33 -0.97 -15.41 17.48
C GLY A 33 -0.25 -16.30 18.51
N LEU A 34 0.96 -16.75 18.16
CA LEU A 34 1.82 -17.49 19.08
C LEU A 34 2.22 -16.61 20.28
N ALA A 35 2.05 -17.11 21.50
CA ALA A 35 2.32 -16.37 22.73
C ALA A 35 3.83 -16.05 22.95
N ASN A 36 4.72 -16.73 22.22
CA ASN A 36 6.18 -16.70 22.43
C ASN A 36 6.93 -16.09 21.24
N ALA A 37 6.43 -15.00 20.65
CA ALA A 37 7.22 -14.26 19.68
C ALA A 37 8.51 -13.73 20.31
N GLY A 38 9.65 -13.93 19.64
CA GLY A 38 10.99 -13.57 20.17
C GLY A 38 11.13 -12.06 20.37
N LYS A 39 11.98 -11.66 21.33
CA LYS A 39 12.31 -10.24 21.56
C LYS A 39 12.82 -9.54 20.30
N GLY A 40 13.63 -10.26 19.47
CA GLY A 40 14.11 -9.74 18.19
C GLY A 40 12.98 -9.50 17.16
N ASP A 41 11.96 -10.37 17.14
CA ASP A 41 10.81 -10.18 16.26
C ASP A 41 10.03 -8.92 16.64
N ARG A 42 9.90 -8.67 17.94
CA ARG A 42 9.24 -7.49 18.45
C ARG A 42 10.02 -6.21 18.13
N ALA A 43 11.35 -6.23 18.28
CA ALA A 43 12.20 -5.09 17.97
C ALA A 43 12.10 -4.69 16.50
N ILE A 44 12.18 -5.67 15.58
CA ILE A 44 12.01 -5.42 14.12
C ILE A 44 10.61 -4.90 13.82
N TRP A 45 9.57 -5.47 14.45
CA TRP A 45 8.21 -4.97 14.27
C TRP A 45 8.07 -3.50 14.68
N ASP A 46 8.58 -3.15 15.87
CA ASP A 46 8.46 -1.79 16.41
C ASP A 46 9.28 -0.79 15.59
N GLU A 47 10.42 -1.20 15.02
CA GLU A 47 11.25 -0.39 14.14
C GLU A 47 10.53 -0.04 12.82
N PHE A 48 9.94 -1.04 12.15
CA PHE A 48 9.41 -0.87 10.80
C PHE A 48 7.89 -0.69 10.71
N HIS A 49 7.16 -0.90 11.80
CA HIS A 49 5.69 -0.81 11.77
C HIS A 49 5.15 0.56 11.33
N SER A 50 5.89 1.62 11.60
CA SER A 50 5.57 3.01 11.23
C SER A 50 6.50 3.61 10.17
N ASP A 51 7.54 2.89 9.75
CA ASP A 51 8.51 3.31 8.74
C ASP A 51 8.48 2.37 7.53
N TRP A 52 7.46 2.51 6.70
CA TRP A 52 7.30 1.71 5.49
C TRP A 52 8.37 2.00 4.43
N GLU A 53 8.90 3.21 4.38
CA GLU A 53 9.97 3.58 3.45
C GLU A 53 11.29 2.91 3.85
N GLY A 54 11.64 2.96 5.14
CA GLY A 54 12.78 2.26 5.70
C GLY A 54 12.66 0.74 5.51
N LEU A 55 11.50 0.16 5.82
CA LEU A 55 11.23 -1.26 5.58
C LEU A 55 11.46 -1.65 4.11
N THR A 56 10.98 -0.85 3.17
CA THR A 56 11.13 -1.12 1.73
C THR A 56 12.61 -1.18 1.35
N PHE A 57 13.37 -0.20 1.80
CA PHE A 57 14.79 -0.09 1.47
C PHE A 57 15.63 -1.22 2.12
N GLU A 58 15.47 -1.44 3.41
CA GLU A 58 16.19 -2.49 4.14
C GLU A 58 15.83 -3.90 3.65
N SER A 59 14.58 -4.15 3.31
CA SER A 59 14.16 -5.45 2.80
C SER A 59 14.74 -5.75 1.41
N GLU A 60 14.84 -4.75 0.54
CA GLU A 60 15.45 -4.91 -0.79
C GLU A 60 16.96 -5.14 -0.67
N GLN A 61 17.66 -4.38 0.16
CA GLN A 61 19.07 -4.63 0.44
C GLN A 61 19.32 -6.03 1.02
N ALA A 62 18.48 -6.45 1.97
CA ALA A 62 18.58 -7.78 2.55
C ALA A 62 18.35 -8.86 1.49
N TRP A 63 17.42 -8.65 0.58
CA TRP A 63 17.14 -9.54 -0.53
C TRP A 63 18.31 -9.63 -1.52
N GLU A 64 18.88 -8.50 -1.93
CA GLU A 64 20.06 -8.44 -2.80
C GLU A 64 21.24 -9.20 -2.17
N ARG A 65 21.51 -9.00 -0.89
CA ARG A 65 22.55 -9.74 -0.15
C ARG A 65 22.31 -11.25 -0.16
N LEU A 66 21.06 -11.69 0.03
CA LEU A 66 20.69 -13.11 0.03
C LEU A 66 20.80 -13.77 -1.34
N MET A 67 20.47 -13.04 -2.39
CA MET A 67 20.52 -13.57 -3.77
C MET A 67 21.94 -13.58 -4.34
N GLY A 68 22.95 -13.08 -3.61
CA GLY A 68 24.33 -13.02 -4.07
C GLY A 68 24.54 -12.03 -5.23
N THR A 69 23.59 -11.13 -5.46
CA THR A 69 23.73 -9.98 -6.35
C THR A 69 24.49 -8.86 -5.63
N VAL A 70 25.56 -9.25 -4.91
CA VAL A 70 26.39 -8.32 -4.16
C VAL A 70 27.07 -7.37 -5.14
N ARG A 71 26.73 -6.10 -5.07
CA ARG A 71 27.67 -5.05 -5.46
C ARG A 71 28.93 -5.29 -4.62
N THR A 72 30.03 -5.60 -5.33
CA THR A 72 31.34 -5.91 -4.76
C THR A 72 31.74 -4.87 -3.71
N GLU A 73 32.41 -5.35 -2.66
CA GLU A 73 32.88 -4.69 -1.44
C GLU A 73 33.76 -3.41 -1.61
N GLU A 74 33.78 -2.80 -2.78
CA GLU A 74 34.53 -1.54 -3.03
C GLU A 74 33.80 -0.29 -2.50
N THR A 75 32.55 -0.41 -2.04
CA THR A 75 31.76 0.72 -1.54
C THR A 75 31.72 0.81 0.01
N GLU A 76 32.32 -0.14 0.74
CA GLU A 76 32.27 -0.18 2.21
C GLU A 76 33.38 0.62 2.93
N ARG A 77 34.23 1.34 2.24
CA ARG A 77 35.36 2.06 2.86
C ARG A 77 35.24 3.59 2.93
N GLU A 78 34.10 4.17 2.57
CA GLU A 78 33.91 5.63 2.65
C GLU A 78 32.64 6.03 3.39
N GLU A 79 32.44 5.50 4.60
CA GLU A 79 31.25 5.79 5.42
C GLU A 79 31.38 6.97 6.38
N ASP A 80 32.33 7.87 6.22
CA ASP A 80 32.46 9.03 7.13
C ASP A 80 32.35 10.40 6.42
N ASP A 81 31.94 10.43 5.15
CA ASP A 81 31.64 11.69 4.47
C ASP A 81 30.46 11.44 3.50
N ARG A 82 29.21 11.41 4.02
CA ARG A 82 28.02 11.20 3.17
C ARG A 82 27.82 12.40 2.27
N PRO A 83 28.17 12.32 0.97
CA PRO A 83 27.73 13.32 0.02
C PRO A 83 26.22 13.27 -0.10
N ALA A 84 25.59 14.41 -0.35
CA ALA A 84 24.16 14.49 -0.62
C ALA A 84 23.76 13.41 -1.64
N VAL A 85 22.70 12.64 -1.30
CA VAL A 85 22.13 11.54 -2.11
C VAL A 85 22.11 11.96 -3.58
N THR A 86 22.78 11.22 -4.44
CA THR A 86 22.84 11.55 -5.87
C THR A 86 21.44 11.46 -6.51
N GLU A 87 21.19 12.21 -7.56
CA GLU A 87 19.89 12.20 -8.27
C GLU A 87 19.53 10.79 -8.78
N GLY A 88 20.54 9.98 -9.10
CA GLY A 88 20.38 8.56 -9.47
C GLY A 88 19.89 7.69 -8.30
N GLU A 89 20.48 7.82 -7.13
CA GLU A 89 20.07 7.06 -5.92
C GLU A 89 18.67 7.46 -5.46
N ARG A 90 18.35 8.76 -5.50
CA ARG A 90 17.00 9.25 -5.22
C ARG A 90 15.96 8.66 -6.16
N THR A 91 16.27 8.54 -7.44
CA THR A 91 15.37 7.95 -8.43
C THR A 91 15.16 6.46 -8.19
N VAL A 92 16.21 5.73 -7.84
CA VAL A 92 16.10 4.28 -7.49
C VAL A 92 15.24 4.10 -6.24
N ARG A 93 15.48 4.88 -5.19
CA ARG A 93 14.71 4.82 -3.96
C ARG A 93 13.22 5.09 -4.19
N VAL A 94 12.88 6.12 -4.95
CA VAL A 94 11.49 6.44 -5.31
C VAL A 94 10.82 5.27 -6.04
N ARG A 95 11.51 4.64 -7.00
CA ARG A 95 10.96 3.48 -7.74
C ARG A 95 10.72 2.27 -6.85
N LEU A 96 11.63 2.00 -5.90
CA LEU A 96 11.47 0.91 -4.92
C LEU A 96 10.22 1.13 -4.05
N VAL A 97 10.07 2.35 -3.51
CA VAL A 97 8.91 2.73 -2.69
C VAL A 97 7.61 2.61 -3.49
N GLN A 98 7.60 3.07 -4.74
CA GLN A 98 6.41 2.96 -5.61
C GLN A 98 6.05 1.50 -5.91
N ARG A 99 7.06 0.64 -6.19
CA ARG A 99 6.86 -0.79 -6.42
C ARG A 99 6.29 -1.47 -5.18
N PHE A 100 6.90 -1.23 -4.01
CA PHE A 100 6.44 -1.77 -2.75
C PHE A 100 4.99 -1.36 -2.45
N PHE A 101 4.69 -0.06 -2.53
CA PHE A 101 3.34 0.46 -2.30
C PHE A 101 2.32 -0.21 -3.22
N ARG A 102 2.63 -0.29 -4.54
CA ARG A 102 1.77 -0.95 -5.51
C ARG A 102 1.48 -2.40 -5.15
N GLU A 103 2.51 -3.18 -4.87
CA GLU A 103 2.35 -4.60 -4.54
C GLU A 103 1.61 -4.81 -3.22
N ALA A 104 1.92 -4.02 -2.18
CA ALA A 104 1.26 -4.10 -0.90
C ALA A 104 -0.24 -3.75 -1.00
N VAL A 105 -0.59 -2.70 -1.73
CA VAL A 105 -1.98 -2.29 -1.94
C VAL A 105 -2.71 -3.35 -2.79
N LEU A 106 -2.25 -3.66 -4.00
CA LEU A 106 -2.98 -4.56 -4.89
C LEU A 106 -3.16 -5.94 -4.28
N SER A 107 -2.12 -6.50 -3.63
CA SER A 107 -2.21 -7.80 -2.97
C SER A 107 -3.19 -7.80 -1.80
N SER A 108 -3.29 -6.71 -1.04
CA SER A 108 -4.23 -6.61 0.07
C SER A 108 -5.71 -6.67 -0.38
N TYR A 109 -6.00 -6.22 -1.60
CA TYR A 109 -7.32 -6.29 -2.24
C TYR A 109 -7.50 -7.52 -3.15
N GLY A 110 -6.59 -8.51 -3.08
CA GLY A 110 -6.64 -9.69 -3.93
C GLY A 110 -6.58 -9.38 -5.43
N TYR A 111 -5.84 -8.33 -5.82
CA TYR A 111 -5.73 -7.86 -7.21
C TYR A 111 -7.08 -7.59 -7.85
N SER A 112 -7.97 -6.91 -7.13
CA SER A 112 -9.29 -6.51 -7.63
C SER A 112 -9.57 -5.04 -7.31
N CYS A 113 -10.31 -4.37 -8.17
CA CYS A 113 -10.80 -3.02 -7.91
C CYS A 113 -11.78 -3.02 -6.73
N CYS A 114 -11.55 -2.21 -5.71
CA CYS A 114 -12.41 -2.19 -4.52
C CYS A 114 -13.84 -1.66 -4.78
N ILE A 115 -14.09 -1.03 -5.92
CA ILE A 115 -15.41 -0.49 -6.30
C ILE A 115 -16.19 -1.45 -7.19
N CYS A 116 -15.61 -1.90 -8.31
CA CYS A 116 -16.29 -2.71 -9.32
C CYS A 116 -15.81 -4.15 -9.43
N GLU A 117 -14.84 -4.53 -8.61
CA GLU A 117 -14.28 -5.89 -8.55
C GLU A 117 -13.60 -6.36 -9.85
N LEU A 118 -13.31 -5.44 -10.81
CA LEU A 118 -12.48 -5.77 -11.96
C LEU A 118 -11.13 -6.33 -11.48
N ASN A 119 -10.76 -7.51 -11.98
CA ASN A 119 -9.57 -8.26 -11.55
C ASN A 119 -8.54 -8.49 -12.68
N LEU A 120 -8.46 -7.55 -13.62
CA LEU A 120 -7.41 -7.53 -14.64
C LEU A 120 -6.24 -6.70 -14.12
N ALA A 121 -5.12 -7.35 -13.76
CA ALA A 121 -3.98 -6.73 -13.08
C ALA A 121 -3.39 -5.55 -13.88
N GLU A 122 -3.41 -5.62 -15.21
CA GLU A 122 -2.94 -4.58 -16.13
C GLU A 122 -3.80 -3.32 -16.09
N MET A 123 -5.04 -3.46 -15.64
CA MET A 123 -6.00 -2.35 -15.53
C MET A 123 -6.10 -1.80 -14.11
N LEU A 124 -5.34 -2.33 -13.15
CA LEU A 124 -5.38 -1.92 -11.76
C LEU A 124 -4.26 -0.93 -11.42
N ASN A 125 -4.61 0.06 -10.63
CA ASN A 125 -3.70 1.03 -10.01
C ASN A 125 -3.78 0.95 -8.49
N ALA A 126 -2.64 1.12 -7.82
CA ALA A 126 -2.58 1.44 -6.41
C ALA A 126 -2.70 2.97 -6.29
N SER A 127 -3.93 3.44 -6.06
CA SER A 127 -4.27 4.86 -5.99
C SER A 127 -3.95 5.41 -4.61
N HIS A 128 -3.15 6.49 -4.52
CA HIS A 128 -2.90 7.17 -3.26
C HIS A 128 -4.11 7.99 -2.82
N ILE A 129 -4.54 7.84 -1.57
CA ILE A 129 -5.63 8.63 -1.00
C ILE A 129 -5.17 10.06 -0.74
N ILE A 130 -4.08 10.24 0.01
CA ILE A 130 -3.33 11.50 0.07
C ILE A 130 -2.30 11.47 -1.04
N PRO A 131 -2.31 12.44 -1.98
CA PRO A 131 -1.40 12.44 -3.12
C PRO A 131 0.07 12.38 -2.71
N TRP A 132 0.88 11.65 -3.48
CA TRP A 132 2.33 11.45 -3.26
C TRP A 132 3.10 12.72 -2.90
N SER A 133 2.74 13.84 -3.51
CA SER A 133 3.43 15.13 -3.32
C SER A 133 3.09 15.84 -2.01
N LYS A 134 2.08 15.38 -1.27
CA LYS A 134 1.53 16.09 -0.11
C LYS A 134 2.05 15.59 1.22
N ASP A 135 2.35 14.31 1.35
CA ASP A 135 2.85 13.72 2.59
C ASP A 135 3.90 12.64 2.29
N GLU A 136 5.16 12.94 2.64
CA GLU A 136 6.27 12.00 2.43
C GLU A 136 6.14 10.73 3.29
N LYS A 137 5.63 10.88 4.51
CA LYS A 137 5.50 9.74 5.44
C LYS A 137 4.42 8.75 5.03
N LYS A 138 3.45 9.20 4.24
CA LYS A 138 2.34 8.37 3.76
C LYS A 138 2.60 7.73 2.38
N ARG A 139 3.75 8.02 1.74
CA ARG A 139 4.06 7.53 0.38
C ARG A 139 4.13 6.02 0.28
N ALA A 140 4.74 5.36 1.26
CA ALA A 140 4.91 3.92 1.30
C ALA A 140 3.84 3.20 2.12
N ASP A 141 3.01 3.93 2.88
CA ASP A 141 1.99 3.33 3.75
C ASP A 141 0.84 2.72 2.94
N PRO A 142 0.65 1.39 2.93
CA PRO A 142 -0.42 0.76 2.18
C PRO A 142 -1.83 1.21 2.62
N ARG A 143 -1.99 1.73 3.84
CA ARG A 143 -3.27 2.26 4.35
C ARG A 143 -3.64 3.59 3.69
N ASN A 144 -2.68 4.24 3.04
CA ASN A 144 -2.90 5.40 2.18
C ASN A 144 -3.22 4.98 0.74
N GLY A 145 -3.67 3.75 0.52
CA GLY A 145 -3.89 3.19 -0.81
C GLY A 145 -5.23 2.52 -1.01
N LEU A 146 -5.74 2.63 -2.23
CA LEU A 146 -6.90 1.90 -2.74
C LEU A 146 -6.52 1.14 -4.01
N SER A 147 -6.97 -0.11 -4.15
CA SER A 147 -6.90 -0.82 -5.43
C SER A 147 -8.05 -0.40 -6.31
N LEU A 148 -7.78 0.33 -7.37
CA LEU A 148 -8.77 0.87 -8.29
C LEU A 148 -8.45 0.47 -9.73
N CYS A 149 -9.48 0.22 -10.55
CA CYS A 149 -9.29 0.11 -11.99
C CYS A 149 -9.02 1.51 -12.60
N ALA A 150 -8.46 1.55 -13.81
CA ALA A 150 -8.07 2.79 -14.48
C ALA A 150 -9.19 3.86 -14.54
N LEU A 151 -10.45 3.45 -14.66
CA LEU A 151 -11.59 4.37 -14.64
C LEU A 151 -11.79 4.98 -13.25
N HIS A 152 -11.86 4.14 -12.23
CA HIS A 152 -12.13 4.59 -10.86
C HIS A 152 -10.93 5.32 -10.23
N ASP A 153 -9.71 4.91 -10.55
CA ASP A 153 -8.49 5.62 -10.20
C ASP A 153 -8.50 7.05 -10.74
N ARG A 154 -8.78 7.20 -12.03
CA ARG A 154 -8.85 8.52 -12.65
C ARG A 154 -9.98 9.38 -12.08
N ALA A 155 -11.14 8.77 -11.80
CA ALA A 155 -12.27 9.48 -11.20
C ALA A 155 -11.95 9.93 -9.76
N PHE A 156 -11.26 9.10 -8.99
CA PHE A 156 -10.84 9.40 -7.62
C PHE A 156 -9.78 10.51 -7.60
N ASP A 157 -8.70 10.37 -8.37
CA ASP A 157 -7.64 11.39 -8.49
C ASP A 157 -8.15 12.77 -8.91
N ARG A 158 -9.22 12.80 -9.72
CA ARG A 158 -9.84 14.04 -10.18
C ARG A 158 -10.95 14.56 -9.27
N GLY A 159 -11.16 13.91 -8.12
CA GLY A 159 -12.19 14.30 -7.18
C GLY A 159 -13.62 14.19 -7.74
N LEU A 160 -13.83 13.31 -8.74
CA LEU A 160 -15.16 13.00 -9.27
C LEU A 160 -15.91 12.03 -8.37
N ILE A 161 -15.18 11.20 -7.65
CA ILE A 161 -15.68 10.28 -6.63
C ILE A 161 -14.82 10.37 -5.37
N THR A 162 -15.42 10.04 -4.24
CA THR A 162 -14.74 9.83 -2.95
C THR A 162 -15.46 8.74 -2.16
N MET A 163 -15.01 8.46 -0.91
CA MET A 163 -15.67 7.55 0.01
C MET A 163 -16.15 8.30 1.26
N ASP A 164 -17.36 7.98 1.73
CA ASP A 164 -17.85 8.47 3.01
C ASP A 164 -17.21 7.72 4.21
N GLU A 165 -17.56 8.11 5.42
CA GLU A 165 -17.05 7.51 6.67
C GLU A 165 -17.45 6.03 6.84
N LYS A 166 -18.45 5.57 6.06
CA LYS A 166 -18.89 4.17 6.03
C LYS A 166 -18.32 3.40 4.85
N TYR A 167 -17.30 3.96 4.19
CA TYR A 167 -16.67 3.43 2.99
C TYR A 167 -17.65 3.24 1.82
N ARG A 168 -18.62 4.14 1.66
CA ARG A 168 -19.51 4.15 0.51
C ARG A 168 -19.06 5.21 -0.48
N VAL A 169 -19.17 4.90 -1.75
CA VAL A 169 -18.81 5.81 -2.83
C VAL A 169 -19.76 7.01 -2.85
N VAL A 170 -19.18 8.20 -2.92
CA VAL A 170 -19.89 9.47 -3.13
C VAL A 170 -19.47 10.03 -4.48
N VAL A 171 -20.44 10.35 -5.34
CA VAL A 171 -20.21 10.88 -6.68
C VAL A 171 -20.47 12.38 -6.69
N ALA A 172 -19.53 13.15 -7.24
CA ALA A 172 -19.63 14.61 -7.31
C ALA A 172 -20.85 15.06 -8.16
N GLY A 173 -21.50 16.15 -7.75
CA GLY A 173 -22.68 16.68 -8.43
C GLY A 173 -22.45 16.95 -9.92
N ARG A 174 -21.26 17.42 -10.29
CA ARG A 174 -20.90 17.70 -11.70
C ARG A 174 -20.81 16.47 -12.60
N VAL A 175 -20.78 15.27 -12.05
CA VAL A 175 -20.80 14.00 -12.81
C VAL A 175 -22.24 13.60 -13.14
N LYS A 176 -23.23 14.11 -12.39
CA LYS A 176 -24.66 13.79 -12.50
C LYS A 176 -25.31 14.67 -13.57
N THR A 177 -24.98 14.42 -14.84
CA THR A 177 -25.50 15.18 -15.98
C THR A 177 -26.56 14.36 -16.76
N GLU A 178 -27.37 15.03 -17.57
CA GLU A 178 -28.31 14.38 -18.49
C GLU A 178 -27.57 13.82 -19.72
N ASN A 179 -28.19 12.84 -20.39
CA ASN A 179 -27.71 12.25 -21.65
C ASN A 179 -26.30 11.64 -21.56
N VAL A 180 -26.04 10.86 -20.50
CA VAL A 180 -24.79 10.17 -20.30
C VAL A 180 -24.68 8.89 -21.16
N SER A 181 -23.45 8.50 -21.49
CA SER A 181 -23.18 7.20 -22.11
C SER A 181 -23.43 6.05 -21.13
N GLU A 182 -23.67 4.84 -21.65
CA GLU A 182 -23.80 3.64 -20.79
C GLU A 182 -22.61 3.43 -19.87
N LEU A 183 -21.39 3.61 -20.36
CA LEU A 183 -20.19 3.50 -19.55
C LEU A 183 -20.17 4.53 -18.41
N HIS A 184 -20.57 5.77 -18.68
CA HIS A 184 -20.68 6.81 -17.65
C HIS A 184 -21.73 6.43 -16.60
N GLU A 185 -22.89 5.97 -17.05
CA GLU A 185 -23.96 5.56 -16.15
C GLU A 185 -23.54 4.39 -15.25
N VAL A 186 -23.06 3.29 -15.84
CA VAL A 186 -22.71 2.07 -15.10
C VAL A 186 -21.42 2.25 -14.31
N GLY A 187 -20.42 2.92 -14.89
CA GLY A 187 -19.10 3.06 -14.30
C GLY A 187 -18.96 4.17 -13.27
N LEU A 188 -19.83 5.20 -13.28
CA LEU A 188 -19.72 6.32 -12.36
C LEU A 188 -21.02 6.61 -11.60
N LEU A 189 -22.19 6.63 -12.25
CA LEU A 189 -23.42 6.99 -11.55
C LEU A 189 -23.99 5.86 -10.70
N LYS A 190 -24.03 4.64 -11.22
CA LYS A 190 -24.59 3.46 -10.51
C LYS A 190 -23.72 2.94 -9.35
N ILE A 191 -22.52 3.47 -9.18
CA ILE A 191 -21.67 3.13 -8.04
C ILE A 191 -21.93 4.00 -6.81
N GLU A 192 -22.71 5.08 -6.93
CA GLU A 192 -23.05 5.95 -5.80
C GLU A 192 -23.73 5.18 -4.68
N GLY A 193 -23.27 5.41 -3.45
CA GLY A 193 -23.74 4.71 -2.25
C GLY A 193 -23.27 3.27 -2.12
N ARG A 194 -22.62 2.70 -3.13
CA ARG A 194 -22.05 1.35 -3.08
C ARG A 194 -20.93 1.30 -2.06
N ARG A 195 -20.94 0.33 -1.17
CA ARG A 195 -19.85 0.11 -0.24
C ARG A 195 -18.69 -0.56 -0.97
N ILE A 196 -17.47 -0.03 -0.80
CA ILE A 196 -16.28 -0.65 -1.38
C ILE A 196 -15.94 -1.96 -0.66
N VAL A 197 -15.29 -2.86 -1.38
CA VAL A 197 -14.69 -4.06 -0.78
C VAL A 197 -13.48 -3.63 0.04
N LEU A 198 -13.49 -3.94 1.34
CA LEU A 198 -12.37 -3.61 2.23
C LEU A 198 -11.38 -4.76 2.30
N PRO A 199 -10.08 -4.47 2.31
CA PRO A 199 -9.07 -5.50 2.48
C PRO A 199 -9.06 -6.04 3.91
N GLU A 200 -8.57 -7.25 4.09
CA GLU A 200 -8.37 -7.82 5.43
C GLU A 200 -7.25 -7.11 6.19
N ARG A 201 -6.19 -6.69 5.47
CA ARG A 201 -5.04 -5.94 5.99
C ARG A 201 -4.97 -4.58 5.32
N PHE A 202 -4.33 -3.64 5.97
CA PHE A 202 -4.10 -2.28 5.44
C PHE A 202 -5.40 -1.58 5.02
N ARG A 203 -6.42 -1.65 5.90
CA ARG A 203 -7.66 -0.89 5.67
C ARG A 203 -7.34 0.58 5.43
N PRO A 204 -8.04 1.22 4.49
CA PRO A 204 -7.85 2.64 4.22
C PRO A 204 -7.94 3.47 5.49
N ASP A 205 -6.95 4.34 5.68
CA ASP A 205 -6.86 5.24 6.80
C ASP A 205 -8.02 6.24 6.76
N ALA A 206 -8.76 6.36 7.87
CA ALA A 206 -9.91 7.25 7.97
C ALA A 206 -9.53 8.73 7.81
N GLU A 207 -8.39 9.15 8.38
CA GLU A 207 -7.86 10.52 8.23
C GLU A 207 -7.44 10.80 6.79
N ALA A 208 -6.87 9.80 6.09
CA ALA A 208 -6.54 9.95 4.68
C ALA A 208 -7.79 10.12 3.81
N LEU A 209 -8.85 9.36 4.07
CA LEU A 209 -10.12 9.51 3.38
C LEU A 209 -10.81 10.85 3.70
N GLU A 210 -10.71 11.34 4.94
CA GLU A 210 -11.18 12.68 5.32
C GLU A 210 -10.43 13.76 4.54
N TYR A 211 -9.09 13.67 4.49
CA TYR A 211 -8.28 14.57 3.67
C TYR A 211 -8.75 14.59 2.21
N HIS A 212 -9.01 13.41 1.63
CA HIS A 212 -9.47 13.32 0.24
C HIS A 212 -10.84 14.00 0.06
N ARG A 213 -11.78 13.79 0.98
CA ARG A 213 -13.10 14.47 0.94
C ARG A 213 -12.98 15.98 1.00
N GLU A 214 -12.06 16.50 1.82
CA GLU A 214 -11.93 17.95 2.04
C GLU A 214 -11.06 18.67 1.00
N LYS A 215 -10.02 18.00 0.48
CA LYS A 215 -8.97 18.67 -0.29
C LYS A 215 -8.92 18.28 -1.76
N VAL A 216 -9.48 17.11 -2.12
CA VAL A 216 -9.42 16.57 -3.47
C VAL A 216 -10.81 16.48 -4.10
N PHE A 217 -11.80 16.01 -3.34
CA PHE A 217 -13.16 15.83 -3.84
C PHE A 217 -13.80 17.16 -4.20
N ALA A 218 -14.39 17.22 -5.40
CA ALA A 218 -15.01 18.42 -5.96
C ALA A 218 -16.55 18.27 -5.94
N GLY A 219 -17.10 18.05 -4.74
CA GLY A 219 -18.52 17.81 -4.49
C GLY A 219 -19.43 18.95 -4.82
#